data_29422318323cfb851d57ceb0b756e06c
#
_entry.id   29422318323cfb851d57ceb0b756e06c
#
_cell.length_a   1.000
_cell.length_b   1.000
_cell.length_c   1.000
_cell.angle_alpha   90.00
_cell.angle_beta   90.00
_cell.angle_gamma   90.00
#
_symmetry.space_group_name_H-M   'P 1'
#
loop_
_entity.id
_entity.type
_entity.pdbx_description
1 polymer ?
#
loop_
_entity_poly.entity_id
_entity_poly.type
_entity_poly.pdbx_seq_one_letter_code
_entity_poly.pdbx_strand_id
1 'polypeptide(L)' 'MRTIYQAKEFIKSNYGRRVLIKVLGIRNKVDIVEGIISECYAHVFVVQTKFGNKSFTYTDVLVGNIKVDVK' A
#
# COMPACT_ATOMS: atom_id res chain seq x y z
N MET A 1 -7.12 -2.93 -11.00
CA MET A 1 -7.41 -1.49 -10.92
C MET A 1 -6.98 -0.83 -12.20
N ARG A 2 -7.79 0.08 -12.73
CA ARG A 2 -7.52 0.72 -14.02
C ARG A 2 -7.15 2.18 -13.92
N THR A 3 -7.45 2.84 -12.79
CA THR A 3 -7.19 4.26 -12.60
C THR A 3 -6.59 4.51 -11.24
N ILE A 4 -5.87 5.62 -11.12
CA ILE A 4 -5.33 6.07 -9.84
C ILE A 4 -6.47 6.33 -8.84
N TYR A 5 -7.62 6.76 -9.33
CA TYR A 5 -8.79 6.99 -8.49
C TYR A 5 -9.25 5.68 -7.83
N GLN A 6 -9.30 4.59 -8.59
CA GLN A 6 -9.68 3.29 -8.06
C GLN A 6 -8.68 2.78 -7.02
N ALA A 7 -7.38 2.97 -7.27
CA ALA A 7 -6.35 2.60 -6.31
C ALA A 7 -6.52 3.37 -5.01
N LYS A 8 -6.77 4.67 -5.12
CA LYS A 8 -6.97 5.55 -3.97
C LYS A 8 -8.21 5.15 -3.17
N GLU A 9 -9.32 4.87 -3.86
CA GLU A 9 -10.55 4.44 -3.21
C GLU A 9 -10.38 3.09 -2.50
N PHE A 10 -9.66 2.17 -3.10
CA PHE A 10 -9.37 0.88 -2.48
C PHE A 10 -8.61 1.07 -1.15
N ILE A 11 -7.59 1.91 -1.16
CA ILE A 11 -6.81 2.17 0.06
C ILE A 11 -7.65 2.90 1.11
N LYS A 12 -8.43 3.90 0.70
CA LYS A 12 -9.29 4.64 1.63
C LYS A 12 -10.35 3.77 2.28
N SER A 13 -10.94 2.86 1.52
CA SER A 13 -11.98 1.99 2.06
C SER A 13 -11.43 0.96 3.06
N ASN A 14 -10.12 0.80 3.10
CA ASN A 14 -9.46 -0.10 4.05
C ASN A 14 -8.67 0.66 5.11
N TYR A 15 -8.97 1.95 5.30
CA TYR A 15 -8.35 2.77 6.33
C TYR A 15 -8.54 2.14 7.71
N GLY A 16 -7.47 2.07 8.48
CA GLY A 16 -7.50 1.49 9.81
C GLY A 16 -7.45 -0.03 9.85
N ARG A 17 -7.45 -0.67 8.69
CA ARG A 17 -7.38 -2.13 8.61
C ARG A 17 -5.94 -2.62 8.49
N ARG A 18 -5.71 -3.83 8.97
CA ARG A 18 -4.42 -4.47 8.82
C ARG A 18 -4.26 -4.97 7.39
N VAL A 19 -3.13 -4.65 6.79
CA VAL A 19 -2.83 -5.04 5.42
C VAL A 19 -1.46 -5.68 5.34
N LEU A 20 -1.29 -6.52 4.35
CA LEU A 20 -0.01 -7.09 3.98
C LEU A 20 0.39 -6.49 2.65
N ILE A 21 1.51 -5.79 2.61
CA ILE A 21 1.98 -5.13 1.40
C ILE A 21 3.19 -5.87 0.87
N LYS A 22 3.07 -6.32 -0.37
CA LYS A 22 4.16 -6.98 -1.08
C LYS A 22 4.78 -5.97 -2.02
N VAL A 23 6.03 -5.61 -1.76
CA VAL A 23 6.78 -4.67 -2.59
C VAL A 23 7.65 -5.48 -3.53
N LEU A 24 7.39 -5.34 -4.83
CA LEU A 24 8.17 -6.04 -5.85
C LEU A 24 9.49 -5.29 -6.04
N GLY A 25 10.57 -5.92 -5.63
CA GLY A 25 11.89 -5.35 -5.77
C GLY A 25 12.59 -5.77 -7.05
N ILE A 26 13.83 -5.32 -7.20
CA ILE A 26 14.68 -5.68 -8.32
C ILE A 26 15.12 -7.14 -8.15
N ARG A 27 15.28 -7.86 -9.26
CA ARG A 27 15.80 -9.24 -9.30
C ARG A 27 14.90 -10.25 -8.58
N ASN A 28 13.59 -10.12 -8.78
CA ASN A 28 12.59 -11.06 -8.25
C ASN A 28 12.55 -11.14 -6.73
N LYS A 29 13.07 -10.12 -6.04
CA LYS A 29 12.94 -10.04 -4.59
C LYS A 29 11.59 -9.41 -4.25
N VAL A 30 10.93 -9.99 -3.27
CA VAL A 30 9.67 -9.45 -2.76
C VAL A 30 9.86 -9.14 -1.29
N ASP A 31 9.66 -7.88 -0.94
CA ASP A 31 9.64 -7.46 0.46
C ASP A 31 8.20 -7.46 0.94
N ILE A 32 7.98 -7.97 2.13
CA ILE A 32 6.65 -8.04 2.72
C ILE A 32 6.61 -7.12 3.92
N VAL A 33 5.64 -6.20 3.92
CA VAL A 33 5.43 -5.24 5.00
C VAL A 33 4.02 -5.46 5.54
N GLU A 34 3.92 -5.73 6.84
CA GLU A 34 2.63 -5.86 7.51
C GLU A 34 2.40 -4.65 8.39
N GLY A 35 1.21 -4.08 8.32
CA GLY A 35 0.87 -2.94 9.13
C GLY A 35 -0.57 -2.51 8.96
N ILE A 36 -0.87 -1.33 9.46
CA ILE A 36 -2.23 -0.76 9.42
C ILE A 36 -2.17 0.53 8.62
N ILE A 37 -3.13 0.72 7.73
CA ILE A 37 -3.24 1.96 6.97
C ILE A 37 -3.63 3.06 7.95
N SER A 38 -2.70 3.98 8.22
CA SER A 38 -2.88 5.02 9.24
C SER A 38 -3.19 6.38 8.67
N GLU A 39 -2.78 6.65 7.44
CA GLU A 39 -2.96 7.96 6.81
C GLU A 39 -3.17 7.78 5.31
N CYS A 40 -4.03 8.63 4.73
CA CYS A 40 -4.25 8.67 3.29
C CYS A 40 -4.14 10.12 2.83
N TYR A 41 -3.19 10.39 1.94
CA TYR A 41 -2.97 11.72 1.39
C TYR A 41 -3.34 11.75 -0.10
N ALA A 42 -3.09 12.88 -0.75
CA ALA A 42 -3.50 13.06 -2.14
C ALA A 42 -2.80 12.09 -3.10
N HIS A 43 -1.52 11.80 -2.86
CA HIS A 43 -0.71 10.98 -3.76
C HIS A 43 -0.08 9.78 -3.09
N VAL A 44 -0.06 9.74 -1.76
CA VAL A 44 0.58 8.69 -1.00
C VAL A 44 -0.32 8.25 0.15
N PHE A 45 -0.08 7.05 0.65
CA PHE A 45 -0.69 6.59 1.89
C PHE A 45 0.41 6.07 2.81
N VAL A 46 0.12 6.08 4.10
CA VAL A 46 1.08 5.68 5.13
C VAL A 46 0.57 4.44 5.84
N VAL A 47 1.46 3.47 5.99
CA VAL A 47 1.19 2.23 6.72
C VAL A 47 2.04 2.24 7.98
N GLN A 48 1.39 2.11 9.12
CA GLN A 48 2.07 2.02 10.40
C GLN A 48 2.46 0.56 10.65
N THR A 49 3.77 0.32 10.73
CA THR A 49 4.30 -1.01 11.00
C THR A 49 4.96 -1.01 12.38
N LYS A 50 5.33 -2.18 12.87
CA LYS A 50 6.03 -2.26 14.14
C LYS A 50 7.46 -1.71 14.07
N PHE A 51 7.96 -1.43 12.88
CA PHE A 51 9.29 -0.82 12.69
C PHE A 51 9.19 0.67 12.34
N GLY A 52 8.02 1.27 12.41
CA GLY A 52 7.79 2.66 12.08
C GLY A 52 6.84 2.82 10.90
N ASN A 53 6.62 4.06 10.49
CA ASN A 53 5.71 4.38 9.40
C ASN A 53 6.42 4.24 8.06
N LYS A 54 5.72 3.68 7.07
CA LYS A 54 6.21 3.59 5.70
C LYS A 54 5.18 4.21 4.76
N SER A 55 5.68 4.97 3.79
CA SER A 55 4.83 5.64 2.79
C SER A 55 4.91 4.90 1.46
N PHE A 56 3.76 4.81 0.80
CA PHE A 56 3.66 4.20 -0.53
C PHE A 56 2.80 5.09 -1.40
N THR A 57 3.00 5.04 -2.72
CA THR A 57 2.22 5.83 -3.65
C THR A 57 1.08 4.99 -4.22
N TYR A 58 -0.03 5.67 -4.54
CA TYR A 58 -1.14 4.99 -5.21
C TYR A 58 -0.75 4.54 -6.62
N THR A 59 0.16 5.26 -7.24
CA THR A 59 0.67 4.90 -8.56
C THR A 59 1.33 3.52 -8.54
N ASP A 60 2.12 3.23 -7.52
CA ASP A 60 2.76 1.92 -7.39
C ASP A 60 1.74 0.79 -7.24
N VAL A 61 0.62 1.07 -6.55
CA VAL A 61 -0.47 0.10 -6.43
C VAL A 61 -1.12 -0.10 -7.80
N LEU A 62 -1.35 0.99 -8.53
CA LEU A 62 -2.00 0.94 -9.83
C LEU A 62 -1.17 0.13 -10.85
N VAL A 63 0.13 0.36 -10.91
CA VAL A 63 0.99 -0.30 -11.89
C VAL A 63 1.45 -1.69 -11.45
N GLY A 64 1.15 -2.09 -10.23
CA GLY A 64 1.45 -3.42 -9.75
C GLY A 64 2.83 -3.59 -9.11
N ASN A 65 3.55 -2.51 -8.87
CA ASN A 65 4.82 -2.57 -8.12
C ASN A 65 4.60 -2.93 -6.66
N ILE A 66 3.42 -2.62 -6.14
CA ILE A 66 3.01 -2.94 -4.78
C ILE A 66 1.68 -3.68 -4.85
N LYS A 67 1.58 -4.77 -4.10
CA LYS A 67 0.30 -5.48 -3.94
C LYS A 67 -0.14 -5.36 -2.49
N VAL A 68 -1.41 -5.00 -2.32
CA VAL A 68 -1.99 -4.81 -0.98
C VAL A 68 -3.05 -5.87 -0.75
N ASP A 69 -2.82 -6.70 0.25
CA ASP A 69 -3.79 -7.72 0.68
C ASP A 69 -4.36 -7.30 2.02
N VAL A 70 -5.68 -7.20 2.09
CA VAL A 70 -6.38 -6.84 3.33
C VAL A 70 -6.62 -8.08 4.15
N LYS A 71 -6.28 -8.03 5.42
CA LYS A 71 -6.47 -9.14 6.34
C LYS A 71 -7.76 -9.02 7.14
#